data_bfcd69859159a44f03a0894df14f7cf0
#
_entry.id   bfcd69859159a44f03a0894df14f7cf0
#
_cell.length_a   1.000
_cell.length_b   1.000
_cell.length_c   1.000
_cell.angle_alpha   90.00
_cell.angle_beta   90.00
_cell.angle_gamma   90.00
#
_symmetry.space_group_name_H-M   'P 1'
#
loop_
_entity.id
_entity.type
_entity.pdbx_description
1 polymer ?
#
loop_
_entity_poly.entity_id
_entity_poly.type
_entity_poly.pdbx_seq_one_letter_code
_entity_poly.pdbx_strand_id
1 'polypeptide(L)'
;YDPLKDIEFLEFELDMWYFGILKKGWEKFTRIVKQENQDIKKALAKQLSGLNVNEEIVQNAIKILKLDHHPMQWNEDELKKLARELRIATKPMLIAANKIDVPGAKLNFDRALEKFKDYIIIPCSAESELALKEAMKHNMIKYIPGENNFEITGKLNDKQKDALEFIKKNVLQEYNNTGIQQVLDKAVFELLDYIALFPGGVNKLEDSEGRVLPDCFLMRNGSTALDFAYRLHTDFGKNFIKAIDVRTKLIVGKDYKLKNKDIIELAVRK
;
A
#
# COMPACT_ATOMS: atom_id res chain seq x y z
N TYR A 1 27.31 11.47 -6.23
CA TYR A 1 25.84 11.47 -6.12
C TYR A 1 25.42 10.79 -4.82
N ASP A 2 24.54 11.42 -4.05
CA ASP A 2 24.02 10.88 -2.78
C ASP A 2 22.51 10.57 -2.94
N PRO A 3 22.12 9.29 -3.03
CA PRO A 3 20.72 8.90 -3.26
C PRO A 3 19.79 9.28 -2.11
N LEU A 4 20.32 9.58 -0.92
CA LEU A 4 19.49 10.03 0.21
C LEU A 4 18.86 11.40 -0.05
N LYS A 5 19.51 12.23 -0.86
CA LYS A 5 18.96 13.53 -1.26
C LYS A 5 17.70 13.41 -2.14
N ASP A 6 17.57 12.32 -2.90
CA ASP A 6 16.38 12.11 -3.72
C ASP A 6 15.14 11.87 -2.84
N ILE A 7 15.30 11.19 -1.71
CA ILE A 7 14.22 10.96 -0.75
C ILE A 7 13.76 12.31 -0.17
N GLU A 8 14.71 13.14 0.30
CA GLU A 8 14.41 14.47 0.85
C GLU A 8 13.76 15.38 -0.19
N PHE A 9 14.28 15.34 -1.42
CA PHE A 9 13.75 16.13 -2.52
C PHE A 9 12.31 15.72 -2.87
N LEU A 10 12.03 14.42 -2.96
CA LEU A 10 10.69 13.93 -3.26
C LEU A 10 9.68 14.30 -2.14
N GLU A 11 10.08 14.20 -0.88
CA GLU A 11 9.24 14.66 0.24
C GLU A 11 8.90 16.13 0.11
N PHE A 12 9.92 16.95 -0.12
CA PHE A 12 9.75 18.40 -0.28
C PHE A 12 8.84 18.75 -1.46
N GLU A 13 9.03 18.10 -2.61
CA GLU A 13 8.20 18.31 -3.81
C GLU A 13 6.72 17.97 -3.54
N LEU A 14 6.45 16.84 -2.87
CA LEU A 14 5.10 16.44 -2.53
C LEU A 14 4.45 17.38 -1.50
N ASP A 15 5.19 17.81 -0.48
CA ASP A 15 4.72 18.78 0.51
C ASP A 15 4.38 20.11 -0.15
N MET A 16 5.24 20.58 -1.07
CA MET A 16 5.02 21.83 -1.82
C MET A 16 3.87 21.72 -2.81
N TRP A 17 3.63 20.55 -3.38
CA TRP A 17 2.47 20.32 -4.23
C TRP A 17 1.16 20.44 -3.42
N TYR A 18 1.08 19.78 -2.25
CA TYR A 18 -0.07 19.93 -1.35
C TYR A 18 -0.25 21.36 -0.87
N PHE A 19 0.85 22.02 -0.49
CA PHE A 19 0.83 23.42 -0.10
C PHE A 19 0.31 24.34 -1.23
N GLY A 20 0.73 24.11 -2.46
CA GLY A 20 0.24 24.86 -3.63
C GLY A 20 -1.27 24.73 -3.82
N ILE A 21 -1.83 23.53 -3.60
CA ILE A 21 -3.28 23.29 -3.66
C ILE A 21 -4.00 24.05 -2.53
N LEU A 22 -3.49 24.01 -1.30
CA LEU A 22 -4.04 24.72 -0.15
C LEU A 22 -3.97 26.23 -0.33
N LYS A 23 -2.82 26.75 -0.72
CA LYS A 23 -2.58 28.19 -0.87
C LYS A 23 -3.44 28.82 -1.96
N LYS A 24 -3.75 28.04 -3.02
CA LYS A 24 -4.55 28.56 -4.12
C LYS A 24 -5.97 28.95 -3.66
N GLY A 25 -6.19 30.25 -3.56
CA GLY A 25 -7.48 30.82 -3.16
C GLY A 25 -7.77 30.74 -1.66
N TRP A 26 -6.78 30.50 -0.80
CA TRP A 26 -6.92 30.37 0.65
C TRP A 26 -7.67 31.53 1.32
N GLU A 27 -7.30 32.77 1.02
CA GLU A 27 -7.97 33.94 1.58
C GLU A 27 -9.45 34.00 1.24
N LYS A 28 -9.82 33.73 -0.02
CA LYS A 28 -11.20 33.69 -0.46
C LYS A 28 -11.96 32.57 0.23
N PHE A 29 -11.35 31.38 0.31
CA PHE A 29 -11.91 30.20 0.95
C PHE A 29 -12.21 30.46 2.44
N THR A 30 -11.24 30.98 3.19
CA THR A 30 -11.43 31.24 4.64
C THR A 30 -12.44 32.35 4.92
N ARG A 31 -12.59 33.37 4.02
CA ARG A 31 -13.65 34.37 4.10
C ARG A 31 -15.02 33.73 3.94
N ILE A 32 -15.19 32.84 2.97
CA ILE A 32 -16.47 32.13 2.75
C ILE A 32 -16.81 31.26 3.96
N VAL A 33 -15.86 30.48 4.44
CA VAL A 33 -16.02 29.62 5.63
C VAL A 33 -16.48 30.44 6.84
N LYS A 34 -15.91 31.65 7.03
CA LYS A 34 -16.32 32.58 8.09
C LYS A 34 -17.71 33.16 7.87
N GLN A 35 -18.02 33.63 6.67
CA GLN A 35 -19.31 34.24 6.34
C GLN A 35 -20.48 33.26 6.49
N GLU A 36 -20.24 32.00 6.08
CA GLU A 36 -21.26 30.95 6.13
C GLU A 36 -21.25 30.18 7.46
N ASN A 37 -20.39 30.57 8.41
CA ASN A 37 -20.21 29.92 9.71
C ASN A 37 -19.99 28.39 9.58
N GLN A 38 -19.24 27.99 8.54
CA GLN A 38 -18.94 26.58 8.28
C GLN A 38 -17.84 26.05 9.22
N ASP A 39 -17.91 24.76 9.52
CA ASP A 39 -16.79 24.06 10.17
C ASP A 39 -15.63 23.93 9.16
N ILE A 40 -14.46 24.47 9.52
CA ILE A 40 -13.25 24.42 8.67
C ILE A 40 -12.86 22.99 8.29
N LYS A 41 -13.08 22.00 9.17
CA LYS A 41 -12.74 20.60 8.92
C LYS A 41 -13.59 20.06 7.76
N LYS A 42 -14.89 20.31 7.79
CA LYS A 42 -15.83 19.92 6.72
C LYS A 42 -15.51 20.63 5.42
N ALA A 43 -15.23 21.92 5.49
CA ALA A 43 -14.93 22.72 4.31
C ALA A 43 -13.63 22.27 3.63
N LEU A 44 -12.56 22.03 4.40
CA LEU A 44 -11.29 21.50 3.87
C LEU A 44 -11.43 20.07 3.32
N ALA A 45 -12.12 19.18 4.03
CA ALA A 45 -12.38 17.83 3.54
C ALA A 45 -13.12 17.83 2.20
N LYS A 46 -14.10 18.70 2.04
CA LYS A 46 -14.82 18.88 0.78
C LYS A 46 -13.91 19.42 -0.33
N GLN A 47 -13.11 20.44 -0.05
CA GLN A 47 -12.19 21.06 -1.02
C GLN A 47 -11.11 20.08 -1.48
N LEU A 48 -10.60 19.26 -0.55
CA LEU A 48 -9.49 18.33 -0.79
C LEU A 48 -9.95 16.88 -1.00
N SER A 49 -11.23 16.65 -1.27
CA SER A 49 -11.79 15.30 -1.47
C SER A 49 -11.10 14.50 -2.57
N GLY A 50 -10.63 15.16 -3.64
CA GLY A 50 -9.83 14.56 -4.69
C GLY A 50 -8.46 14.02 -4.24
N LEU A 51 -7.98 14.44 -3.07
CA LEU A 51 -6.77 13.93 -2.42
C LEU A 51 -7.07 12.89 -1.34
N ASN A 52 -8.30 12.39 -1.26
CA ASN A 52 -8.77 11.48 -0.21
C ASN A 52 -8.69 12.06 1.22
N VAL A 53 -8.70 13.39 1.35
CA VAL A 53 -8.78 14.06 2.65
C VAL A 53 -10.21 14.02 3.15
N ASN A 54 -10.41 13.53 4.38
CA ASN A 54 -11.69 13.53 5.08
C ASN A 54 -11.66 14.41 6.34
N GLU A 55 -12.79 14.56 7.02
CA GLU A 55 -12.91 15.42 8.21
C GLU A 55 -12.00 14.96 9.36
N GLU A 56 -11.86 13.64 9.54
CA GLU A 56 -11.02 13.05 10.58
C GLU A 56 -9.53 13.36 10.37
N ILE A 57 -9.06 13.22 9.13
CA ILE A 57 -7.68 13.58 8.75
C ILE A 57 -7.39 15.04 9.03
N VAL A 58 -8.31 15.94 8.62
CA VAL A 58 -8.16 17.38 8.89
C VAL A 58 -8.16 17.68 10.39
N GLN A 59 -9.07 17.06 11.14
CA GLN A 59 -9.14 17.23 12.60
C GLN A 59 -7.86 16.80 13.28
N ASN A 60 -7.31 15.66 12.89
CA ASN A 60 -6.06 15.13 13.46
C ASN A 60 -4.88 16.05 13.12
N ALA A 61 -4.77 16.52 11.88
CA ALA A 61 -3.72 17.45 11.47
C ALA A 61 -3.78 18.77 12.26
N ILE A 62 -4.96 19.38 12.40
CA ILE A 62 -5.17 20.60 13.21
C ILE A 62 -4.77 20.37 14.67
N LYS A 63 -5.14 19.23 15.26
CA LYS A 63 -4.79 18.87 16.64
C LYS A 63 -3.28 18.68 16.84
N ILE A 64 -2.61 17.97 15.94
CA ILE A 64 -1.15 17.76 15.97
C ILE A 64 -0.40 19.08 15.91
N LEU A 65 -0.83 19.98 15.01
CA LEU A 65 -0.20 21.28 14.80
C LEU A 65 -0.65 22.35 15.80
N LYS A 66 -1.62 22.03 16.68
CA LYS A 66 -2.19 22.98 17.67
C LYS A 66 -2.68 24.28 17.03
N LEU A 67 -3.38 24.16 15.90
CA LEU A 67 -3.92 25.32 15.17
C LEU A 67 -5.24 25.76 15.83
N ASP A 68 -5.16 26.37 17.02
CA ASP A 68 -6.31 26.73 17.85
C ASP A 68 -6.95 28.07 17.46
N HIS A 69 -6.27 28.86 16.62
CA HIS A 69 -6.74 30.16 16.15
C HIS A 69 -7.50 30.07 14.82
N HIS A 70 -8.17 31.14 14.49
CA HIS A 70 -9.06 31.18 13.31
C HIS A 70 -8.26 30.96 12.00
N PRO A 71 -8.74 30.14 11.05
CA PRO A 71 -8.04 29.79 9.80
C PRO A 71 -7.57 30.97 8.95
N MET A 72 -8.26 32.14 9.04
CA MET A 72 -7.80 33.37 8.38
C MET A 72 -6.47 33.91 8.93
N GLN A 73 -6.07 33.48 10.11
CA GLN A 73 -4.84 33.92 10.77
C GLN A 73 -3.68 32.94 10.58
N TRP A 74 -3.96 31.79 9.93
CA TRP A 74 -2.91 30.83 9.63
C TRP A 74 -1.92 31.41 8.63
N ASN A 75 -0.66 31.46 9.05
CA ASN A 75 0.41 31.97 8.23
C ASN A 75 0.91 30.91 7.22
N GLU A 76 1.83 31.32 6.36
CA GLU A 76 2.34 30.44 5.32
C GLU A 76 3.06 29.20 5.86
N ASP A 77 3.78 29.32 6.98
CA ASP A 77 4.49 28.19 7.58
C ASP A 77 3.53 27.18 8.23
N GLU A 78 2.43 27.65 8.82
CA GLU A 78 1.36 26.81 9.34
C GLU A 78 0.63 26.07 8.20
N LEU A 79 0.40 26.73 7.08
CA LEU A 79 -0.18 26.08 5.89
C LEU A 79 0.77 25.04 5.28
N LYS A 80 2.08 25.28 5.27
CA LYS A 80 3.06 24.26 4.83
C LYS A 80 3.07 23.06 5.75
N LYS A 81 3.03 23.27 7.06
CA LYS A 81 2.92 22.18 8.05
C LYS A 81 1.62 21.41 7.88
N LEU A 82 0.49 22.10 7.71
CA LEU A 82 -0.80 21.46 7.45
C LEU A 82 -0.77 20.62 6.16
N ALA A 83 -0.20 21.17 5.09
CA ALA A 83 -0.02 20.46 3.82
C ALA A 83 0.77 19.15 4.02
N ARG A 84 1.86 19.21 4.78
CA ARG A 84 2.68 18.05 5.11
C ARG A 84 1.89 16.99 5.89
N GLU A 85 1.18 17.36 6.96
CA GLU A 85 0.37 16.42 7.73
C GLU A 85 -0.72 15.75 6.88
N LEU A 86 -1.41 16.53 6.04
CA LEU A 86 -2.41 15.99 5.13
C LEU A 86 -1.80 15.05 4.08
N ARG A 87 -0.62 15.38 3.54
CA ARG A 87 0.09 14.52 2.60
C ARG A 87 0.51 13.21 3.27
N ILE A 88 1.10 13.25 4.46
CA ILE A 88 1.51 12.04 5.18
C ILE A 88 0.31 11.10 5.39
N ALA A 89 -0.83 11.66 5.80
CA ALA A 89 -2.03 10.87 6.05
C ALA A 89 -2.68 10.29 4.78
N THR A 90 -2.55 10.96 3.63
CA THR A 90 -3.27 10.57 2.40
C THR A 90 -2.38 9.97 1.32
N LYS A 91 -1.07 10.17 1.40
CA LYS A 91 -0.04 9.66 0.49
C LYS A 91 1.11 9.04 1.28
N PRO A 92 0.85 7.97 2.05
CA PRO A 92 1.93 7.27 2.73
C PRO A 92 2.93 6.74 1.71
N MET A 93 4.21 6.73 2.09
CA MET A 93 5.31 6.33 1.22
C MET A 93 6.11 5.19 1.84
N LEU A 94 6.62 4.33 0.97
CA LEU A 94 7.58 3.29 1.24
C LEU A 94 8.77 3.50 0.29
N ILE A 95 9.97 3.17 0.73
CA ILE A 95 11.19 3.35 -0.05
C ILE A 95 11.70 1.99 -0.50
N ALA A 96 11.73 1.77 -1.82
CA ALA A 96 12.40 0.64 -2.43
C ALA A 96 13.85 1.05 -2.75
N ALA A 97 14.81 0.61 -1.92
CA ALA A 97 16.23 0.84 -2.13
C ALA A 97 16.74 -0.09 -3.25
N ASN A 98 16.44 0.31 -4.49
CA ASN A 98 16.73 -0.50 -5.67
C ASN A 98 18.23 -0.53 -6.01
N LYS A 99 18.62 -1.56 -6.78
CA LYS A 99 20.01 -1.85 -7.18
C LYS A 99 20.92 -2.20 -5.99
N ILE A 100 20.37 -2.92 -5.01
CA ILE A 100 21.12 -3.34 -3.83
C ILE A 100 22.27 -4.31 -4.17
N ASP A 101 22.21 -4.93 -5.35
CA ASP A 101 23.22 -5.81 -5.94
C ASP A 101 24.49 -5.06 -6.43
N VAL A 102 24.44 -3.75 -6.52
CA VAL A 102 25.58 -2.93 -7.00
C VAL A 102 26.57 -2.67 -5.86
N PRO A 103 27.89 -2.76 -6.11
CA PRO A 103 28.91 -2.46 -5.10
C PRO A 103 28.71 -1.08 -4.45
N GLY A 104 28.73 -1.03 -3.12
CA GLY A 104 28.52 0.21 -2.33
C GLY A 104 27.05 0.55 -2.07
N ALA A 105 26.09 -0.11 -2.68
CA ALA A 105 24.65 0.14 -2.45
C ALA A 105 24.25 -0.16 -1.00
N LYS A 106 24.81 -1.21 -0.39
CA LYS A 106 24.56 -1.57 1.02
C LYS A 106 24.87 -0.40 1.97
N LEU A 107 25.97 0.31 1.77
CA LEU A 107 26.32 1.48 2.60
C LEU A 107 25.26 2.58 2.52
N ASN A 108 24.73 2.84 1.32
CA ASN A 108 23.67 3.83 1.14
C ASN A 108 22.35 3.36 1.75
N PHE A 109 22.05 2.07 1.67
CA PHE A 109 20.89 1.47 2.30
C PHE A 109 20.97 1.61 3.83
N ASP A 110 22.11 1.26 4.45
CA ASP A 110 22.30 1.36 5.90
C ASP A 110 22.16 2.82 6.36
N ARG A 111 22.76 3.77 5.64
CA ARG A 111 22.59 5.20 5.89
C ARG A 111 21.14 5.68 5.76
N ALA A 112 20.39 5.12 4.82
CA ALA A 112 18.96 5.44 4.65
C ALA A 112 18.14 4.94 5.85
N LEU A 113 18.40 3.72 6.34
CA LEU A 113 17.75 3.19 7.54
C LEU A 113 18.00 4.04 8.80
N GLU A 114 19.24 4.54 8.95
CA GLU A 114 19.58 5.40 10.08
C GLU A 114 18.88 6.77 10.01
N LYS A 115 18.79 7.34 8.81
CA LYS A 115 18.29 8.70 8.61
C LYS A 115 16.77 8.78 8.53
N PHE A 116 16.12 7.84 7.87
CA PHE A 116 14.68 7.87 7.56
C PHE A 116 13.91 6.81 8.37
N LYS A 117 13.95 6.91 9.69
CA LYS A 117 13.38 5.93 10.63
C LYS A 117 11.86 5.80 10.55
N ASP A 118 11.18 6.82 10.03
CA ASP A 118 9.72 6.84 9.89
C ASP A 118 9.23 6.14 8.62
N TYR A 119 10.15 5.69 7.75
CA TYR A 119 9.82 5.00 6.51
C TYR A 119 10.10 3.51 6.59
N ILE A 120 9.25 2.74 5.93
CA ILE A 120 9.54 1.35 5.57
C ILE A 120 10.52 1.41 4.40
N ILE A 121 11.76 0.97 4.61
CA ILE A 121 12.79 0.94 3.56
C ILE A 121 13.15 -0.51 3.30
N ILE A 122 13.08 -0.94 2.04
CA ILE A 122 13.30 -2.33 1.64
C ILE A 122 14.42 -2.38 0.61
N PRO A 123 15.47 -3.20 0.86
CA PRO A 123 16.51 -3.42 -0.12
C PRO A 123 15.94 -4.26 -1.26
N CYS A 124 16.15 -3.87 -2.50
CA CYS A 124 15.64 -4.64 -3.62
C CYS A 124 16.56 -4.56 -4.86
N SER A 125 16.48 -5.59 -5.69
CA SER A 125 17.08 -5.66 -7.02
C SER A 125 16.03 -6.04 -8.04
N ALA A 126 15.47 -5.04 -8.72
CA ALA A 126 14.48 -5.25 -9.78
C ALA A 126 15.08 -5.98 -10.99
N GLU A 127 16.34 -5.75 -11.29
CA GLU A 127 17.08 -6.46 -12.36
C GLU A 127 17.17 -7.97 -12.06
N SER A 128 17.53 -8.34 -10.83
CA SER A 128 17.59 -9.74 -10.41
C SER A 128 16.24 -10.42 -10.43
N GLU A 129 15.17 -9.76 -9.98
CA GLU A 129 13.80 -10.29 -10.07
C GLU A 129 13.38 -10.51 -11.51
N LEU A 130 13.66 -9.54 -12.39
CA LEU A 130 13.36 -9.66 -13.82
C LEU A 130 14.11 -10.83 -14.45
N ALA A 131 15.40 -10.97 -14.16
CA ALA A 131 16.21 -12.07 -14.67
C ALA A 131 15.70 -13.45 -14.21
N LEU A 132 15.30 -13.60 -12.94
CA LEU A 132 14.69 -14.82 -12.43
C LEU A 132 13.35 -15.13 -13.10
N LYS A 133 12.49 -14.12 -13.31
CA LYS A 133 11.21 -14.29 -14.00
C LYS A 133 11.38 -14.68 -15.48
N GLU A 134 12.33 -14.08 -16.17
CA GLU A 134 12.63 -14.46 -17.55
C GLU A 134 13.21 -15.88 -17.63
N ALA A 135 14.11 -16.28 -16.72
CA ALA A 135 14.62 -17.63 -16.66
C ALA A 135 13.50 -18.66 -16.37
N MET A 136 12.54 -18.32 -15.51
CA MET A 136 11.36 -19.15 -15.22
C MET A 136 10.46 -19.26 -16.45
N LYS A 137 10.18 -18.17 -17.15
CA LYS A 137 9.35 -18.14 -18.37
C LYS A 137 9.91 -19.02 -19.47
N HIS A 138 11.24 -19.15 -19.53
CA HIS A 138 11.94 -20.05 -20.47
C HIS A 138 12.17 -21.45 -19.92
N ASN A 139 11.52 -21.84 -18.81
CA ASN A 139 11.66 -23.16 -18.16
C ASN A 139 13.11 -23.53 -17.80
N MET A 140 13.95 -22.53 -17.55
CA MET A 140 15.34 -22.75 -17.14
C MET A 140 15.45 -23.01 -15.64
N ILE A 141 14.57 -22.38 -14.87
CA ILE A 141 14.50 -22.51 -13.41
C ILE A 141 13.05 -22.65 -12.96
N LYS A 142 12.86 -23.17 -11.75
CA LYS A 142 11.65 -23.07 -10.96
C LYS A 142 11.90 -22.07 -9.83
N TYR A 143 11.15 -20.97 -9.82
CA TYR A 143 11.30 -19.90 -8.85
C TYR A 143 9.92 -19.40 -8.41
N ILE A 144 9.78 -19.11 -7.13
CA ILE A 144 8.59 -18.48 -6.56
C ILE A 144 8.99 -17.05 -6.13
N PRO A 145 8.35 -16.00 -6.64
CA PRO A 145 8.66 -14.63 -6.25
C PRO A 145 8.61 -14.43 -4.73
N GLY A 146 9.68 -13.85 -4.17
CA GLY A 146 9.83 -13.68 -2.72
C GLY A 146 10.58 -14.79 -2.00
N GLU A 147 10.84 -15.89 -2.65
CA GLU A 147 11.68 -16.98 -2.12
C GLU A 147 13.18 -16.63 -2.19
N ASN A 148 13.95 -17.24 -1.30
CA ASN A 148 15.40 -17.02 -1.20
C ASN A 148 16.23 -18.00 -2.06
N ASN A 149 15.58 -18.82 -2.86
CA ASN A 149 16.22 -19.82 -3.68
C ASN A 149 15.40 -20.12 -4.95
N PHE A 150 16.03 -20.80 -5.89
CA PHE A 150 15.41 -21.35 -7.11
C PHE A 150 16.04 -22.69 -7.44
N GLU A 151 15.35 -23.51 -8.21
CA GLU A 151 15.79 -24.80 -8.70
C GLU A 151 16.08 -24.71 -10.21
N ILE A 152 17.25 -25.19 -10.64
CA ILE A 152 17.61 -25.26 -12.07
C ILE A 152 16.91 -26.48 -12.67
N THR A 153 16.08 -26.28 -13.68
CA THR A 153 15.30 -27.32 -14.33
C THR A 153 15.65 -27.52 -15.82
N GLY A 154 16.26 -26.50 -16.43
CA GLY A 154 16.61 -26.50 -17.84
C GLY A 154 18.12 -26.49 -18.11
N LYS A 155 18.47 -26.50 -19.40
CA LYS A 155 19.86 -26.33 -19.84
C LYS A 155 20.22 -24.85 -19.84
N LEU A 156 21.35 -24.52 -19.24
CA LEU A 156 21.92 -23.18 -19.15
C LEU A 156 23.23 -23.11 -19.91
N ASN A 157 23.46 -22.00 -20.60
CA ASN A 157 24.80 -21.65 -21.08
C ASN A 157 25.64 -21.04 -19.93
N ASP A 158 26.93 -20.86 -20.15
CA ASP A 158 27.85 -20.44 -19.08
C ASP A 158 27.51 -19.01 -18.56
N LYS A 159 27.13 -18.08 -19.44
CA LYS A 159 26.71 -16.74 -19.04
C LYS A 159 25.46 -16.75 -18.17
N GLN A 160 24.50 -17.61 -18.46
CA GLN A 160 23.27 -17.77 -17.68
C GLN A 160 23.57 -18.39 -16.31
N LYS A 161 24.49 -19.35 -16.24
CA LYS A 161 24.93 -19.92 -14.95
C LYS A 161 25.59 -18.86 -14.09
N ASP A 162 26.54 -18.10 -14.66
CA ASP A 162 27.26 -17.05 -13.94
C ASP A 162 26.29 -15.97 -13.41
N ALA A 163 25.31 -15.55 -14.22
CA ALA A 163 24.31 -14.57 -13.83
C ALA A 163 23.40 -15.09 -12.70
N LEU A 164 22.92 -16.33 -12.79
CA LEU A 164 22.09 -16.95 -11.75
C LEU A 164 22.88 -17.18 -10.46
N GLU A 165 24.17 -17.56 -10.55
CA GLU A 165 25.03 -17.70 -9.39
C GLU A 165 25.30 -16.35 -8.71
N PHE A 166 25.54 -15.30 -9.49
CA PHE A 166 25.65 -13.94 -8.99
C PHE A 166 24.40 -13.53 -8.22
N ILE A 167 23.20 -13.71 -8.78
CA ILE A 167 21.92 -13.39 -8.13
C ILE A 167 21.77 -14.19 -6.84
N LYS A 168 22.04 -15.48 -6.88
CA LYS A 168 21.93 -16.36 -5.72
C LYS A 168 22.82 -15.89 -4.57
N LYS A 169 24.08 -15.57 -4.85
CA LYS A 169 25.08 -15.21 -3.84
C LYS A 169 24.89 -13.78 -3.34
N ASN A 170 24.73 -12.81 -4.25
CA ASN A 170 24.80 -11.39 -3.88
C ASN A 170 23.43 -10.77 -3.57
N VAL A 171 22.33 -11.46 -3.89
CA VAL A 171 20.98 -10.96 -3.65
C VAL A 171 20.20 -11.91 -2.73
N LEU A 172 19.95 -13.16 -3.18
CA LEU A 172 19.08 -14.06 -2.44
C LEU A 172 19.66 -14.50 -1.10
N GLN A 173 20.96 -14.82 -1.04
CA GLN A 173 21.62 -15.23 0.21
C GLN A 173 21.90 -14.04 1.14
N GLU A 174 22.21 -12.86 0.60
CA GLU A 174 22.53 -11.67 1.39
C GLU A 174 21.26 -10.98 1.95
N TYR A 175 20.17 -10.89 1.14
CA TYR A 175 18.95 -10.16 1.50
C TYR A 175 17.73 -11.05 1.65
N ASN A 176 17.91 -12.38 1.60
CA ASN A 176 16.87 -13.39 1.76
C ASN A 176 15.82 -13.46 0.62
N ASN A 177 15.77 -12.49 -0.26
CA ASN A 177 14.95 -12.43 -1.47
C ASN A 177 15.39 -11.23 -2.35
N THR A 178 14.73 -11.01 -3.49
CA THR A 178 15.02 -9.87 -4.37
C THR A 178 14.46 -8.54 -3.84
N GLY A 179 13.66 -8.56 -2.79
CA GLY A 179 12.98 -7.39 -2.22
C GLY A 179 11.68 -7.00 -2.91
N ILE A 180 11.46 -7.37 -4.16
CA ILE A 180 10.31 -6.88 -4.96
C ILE A 180 8.97 -7.34 -4.39
N GLN A 181 8.83 -8.65 -4.08
CA GLN A 181 7.62 -9.16 -3.45
C GLN A 181 7.41 -8.53 -2.06
N GLN A 182 8.48 -8.34 -1.30
CA GLN A 182 8.44 -7.72 0.01
C GLN A 182 7.98 -6.25 -0.06
N VAL A 183 8.41 -5.49 -1.08
CA VAL A 183 7.93 -4.11 -1.33
C VAL A 183 6.41 -4.11 -1.53
N LEU A 184 5.88 -5.02 -2.36
CA LEU A 184 4.45 -5.13 -2.61
C LEU A 184 3.67 -5.51 -1.34
N ASP A 185 4.14 -6.53 -0.62
CA ASP A 185 3.49 -7.00 0.60
C ASP A 185 3.47 -5.92 1.69
N LYS A 186 4.59 -5.26 1.92
CA LYS A 186 4.70 -4.17 2.89
C LYS A 186 3.82 -2.97 2.51
N ALA A 187 3.79 -2.61 1.23
CA ALA A 187 2.93 -1.53 0.75
C ALA A 187 1.45 -1.84 0.97
N VAL A 188 1.01 -3.05 0.67
CA VAL A 188 -0.40 -3.44 0.76
C VAL A 188 -0.83 -3.71 2.19
N PHE A 189 -0.07 -4.56 2.91
CA PHE A 189 -0.53 -5.10 4.20
C PHE A 189 -0.08 -4.28 5.40
N GLU A 190 1.04 -3.54 5.32
CA GLU A 190 1.51 -2.72 6.42
C GLU A 190 1.24 -1.23 6.20
N LEU A 191 1.64 -0.67 5.04
CA LEU A 191 1.51 0.76 4.79
C LEU A 191 0.07 1.20 4.55
N LEU A 192 -0.69 0.43 3.75
CA LEU A 192 -2.08 0.73 3.40
C LEU A 192 -3.09 0.03 4.32
N ASP A 193 -2.63 -0.86 5.20
CA ASP A 193 -3.46 -1.65 6.13
C ASP A 193 -4.61 -2.37 5.43
N TYR A 194 -4.31 -3.06 4.32
CA TYR A 194 -5.27 -3.89 3.59
C TYR A 194 -5.19 -5.35 4.05
N ILE A 195 -6.28 -6.06 3.81
CA ILE A 195 -6.39 -7.51 3.97
C ILE A 195 -6.77 -8.14 2.62
N ALA A 196 -6.27 -9.33 2.36
CA ALA A 196 -6.63 -10.14 1.20
C ALA A 196 -7.78 -11.08 1.57
N LEU A 197 -8.85 -11.05 0.79
CA LEU A 197 -10.07 -11.84 0.99
C LEU A 197 -10.37 -12.65 -0.27
N PHE A 198 -10.87 -13.86 -0.07
CA PHE A 198 -11.17 -14.78 -1.16
C PHE A 198 -12.65 -15.18 -1.14
N PRO A 199 -13.40 -14.95 -2.22
CA PRO A 199 -14.71 -15.57 -2.37
C PRO A 199 -14.54 -17.07 -2.60
N GLY A 200 -15.27 -17.91 -1.87
CA GLY A 200 -15.20 -19.35 -2.03
C GLY A 200 -16.36 -20.05 -1.34
N GLY A 201 -16.72 -21.24 -1.79
CA GLY A 201 -17.78 -22.05 -1.17
C GLY A 201 -17.23 -23.09 -0.20
N VAL A 202 -17.99 -23.39 0.85
CA VAL A 202 -17.64 -24.40 1.88
C VAL A 202 -17.40 -25.78 1.27
N ASN A 203 -18.13 -26.11 0.20
CA ASN A 203 -18.05 -27.41 -0.45
C ASN A 203 -17.22 -27.40 -1.74
N LYS A 204 -16.88 -26.23 -2.26
CA LYS A 204 -16.14 -26.09 -3.53
C LYS A 204 -15.35 -24.79 -3.53
N LEU A 205 -14.02 -24.91 -3.58
CA LEU A 205 -13.09 -23.78 -3.68
C LEU A 205 -12.73 -23.43 -5.12
N GLU A 206 -13.17 -24.24 -6.07
CA GLU A 206 -12.90 -24.08 -7.49
C GLU A 206 -14.01 -23.31 -8.19
N ASP A 207 -13.62 -22.52 -9.19
CA ASP A 207 -14.57 -21.89 -10.11
C ASP A 207 -15.10 -22.89 -11.17
N SER A 208 -15.84 -22.39 -12.16
CA SER A 208 -16.36 -23.19 -13.28
C SER A 208 -15.28 -23.79 -14.18
N GLU A 209 -14.07 -23.26 -14.13
CA GLU A 209 -12.92 -23.69 -14.93
C GLU A 209 -11.95 -24.57 -14.13
N GLY A 210 -12.28 -24.90 -12.88
CA GLY A 210 -11.44 -25.72 -12.00
C GLY A 210 -10.27 -24.98 -11.35
N ARG A 211 -10.23 -23.64 -11.41
CA ARG A 211 -9.19 -22.84 -10.76
C ARG A 211 -9.55 -22.65 -9.29
N VAL A 212 -8.59 -22.97 -8.41
CA VAL A 212 -8.76 -22.86 -6.95
C VAL A 212 -8.60 -21.41 -6.51
N LEU A 213 -9.62 -20.82 -5.88
CA LEU A 213 -9.65 -19.45 -5.36
C LEU A 213 -9.02 -18.43 -6.34
N PRO A 214 -9.53 -18.33 -7.59
CA PRO A 214 -8.91 -17.53 -8.65
C PRO A 214 -8.97 -16.03 -8.36
N ASP A 215 -9.93 -15.58 -7.54
CA ASP A 215 -10.17 -14.18 -7.24
C ASP A 215 -9.64 -13.83 -5.86
N CYS A 216 -8.94 -12.69 -5.77
CA CYS A 216 -8.47 -12.08 -4.54
C CYS A 216 -8.92 -10.62 -4.46
N PHE A 217 -9.57 -10.26 -3.38
CA PHE A 217 -10.04 -8.90 -3.14
C PHE A 217 -9.26 -8.24 -2.01
N LEU A 218 -8.65 -7.11 -2.29
CA LEU A 218 -8.01 -6.29 -1.27
C LEU A 218 -9.05 -5.33 -0.67
N MET A 219 -9.18 -5.35 0.65
CA MET A 219 -10.05 -4.46 1.41
C MET A 219 -9.29 -3.89 2.61
N ARG A 220 -9.74 -2.76 3.13
CA ARG A 220 -9.13 -2.19 4.34
C ARG A 220 -9.34 -3.11 5.54
N ASN A 221 -8.35 -3.20 6.40
CA ASN A 221 -8.48 -3.89 7.68
C ASN A 221 -9.67 -3.30 8.47
N GLY A 222 -10.42 -4.18 9.14
CA GLY A 222 -11.66 -3.81 9.81
C GLY A 222 -12.92 -3.79 8.93
N SER A 223 -12.81 -4.09 7.62
CA SER A 223 -13.97 -4.32 6.75
C SER A 223 -14.82 -5.48 7.23
N THR A 224 -16.13 -5.40 6.99
CA THR A 224 -17.11 -6.39 7.43
C THR A 224 -17.49 -7.36 6.32
N ALA A 225 -18.19 -8.44 6.69
CA ALA A 225 -18.76 -9.37 5.73
C ALA A 225 -19.78 -8.70 4.79
N LEU A 226 -20.51 -7.69 5.26
CA LEU A 226 -21.40 -6.90 4.42
C LEU A 226 -20.63 -6.02 3.44
N ASP A 227 -19.53 -5.37 3.88
CA ASP A 227 -18.67 -4.59 2.99
C ASP A 227 -18.10 -5.46 1.87
N PHE A 228 -17.70 -6.69 2.19
CA PHE A 228 -17.23 -7.66 1.22
C PHE A 228 -18.31 -8.06 0.21
N ALA A 229 -19.55 -8.27 0.67
CA ALA A 229 -20.66 -8.54 -0.22
C ALA A 229 -20.91 -7.40 -1.21
N TYR A 230 -20.90 -6.15 -0.74
CA TYR A 230 -20.99 -4.97 -1.61
C TYR A 230 -19.79 -4.84 -2.57
N ARG A 231 -18.61 -5.23 -2.13
CA ARG A 231 -17.39 -5.20 -2.95
C ARG A 231 -17.46 -6.20 -4.11
N LEU A 232 -18.08 -7.36 -3.89
CA LEU A 232 -18.28 -8.37 -4.94
C LEU A 232 -19.37 -7.93 -5.93
N HIS A 233 -20.53 -7.54 -5.41
CA HIS A 233 -21.63 -7.04 -6.23
C HIS A 233 -22.63 -6.25 -5.37
N THR A 234 -23.18 -5.16 -5.91
CA THR A 234 -24.17 -4.33 -5.22
C THR A 234 -25.39 -5.14 -4.74
N ASP A 235 -25.86 -6.07 -5.55
CA ASP A 235 -27.03 -6.91 -5.20
C ASP A 235 -26.69 -7.92 -4.10
N PHE A 236 -25.44 -8.39 -3.99
CA PHE A 236 -25.02 -9.24 -2.88
C PHE A 236 -25.08 -8.49 -1.55
N GLY A 237 -24.66 -7.23 -1.55
CA GLY A 237 -24.77 -6.38 -0.37
C GLY A 237 -26.20 -6.10 0.02
N LYS A 238 -27.09 -5.75 -0.94
CA LYS A 238 -28.51 -5.47 -0.68
C LYS A 238 -29.28 -6.68 -0.20
N ASN A 239 -28.98 -7.86 -0.73
CA ASN A 239 -29.68 -9.12 -0.44
C ASN A 239 -28.91 -10.02 0.53
N PHE A 240 -27.96 -9.47 1.28
CA PHE A 240 -27.13 -10.19 2.23
C PHE A 240 -27.99 -10.84 3.31
N ILE A 241 -27.82 -12.15 3.53
CA ILE A 241 -28.44 -12.89 4.61
C ILE A 241 -27.41 -13.22 5.69
N LYS A 242 -26.34 -13.87 5.31
CA LYS A 242 -25.24 -14.32 6.16
C LYS A 242 -24.00 -14.58 5.33
N ALA A 243 -22.86 -14.70 6.00
CA ALA A 243 -21.65 -15.24 5.39
C ALA A 243 -21.22 -16.49 6.16
N ILE A 244 -20.35 -17.28 5.55
CA ILE A 244 -19.75 -18.46 6.18
C ILE A 244 -18.23 -18.33 6.01
N ASP A 245 -17.50 -18.39 7.11
CA ASP A 245 -16.06 -18.58 7.08
C ASP A 245 -15.78 -20.03 6.69
N VAL A 246 -15.21 -20.20 5.51
CA VAL A 246 -15.01 -21.52 4.89
C VAL A 246 -14.02 -22.38 5.69
N ARG A 247 -13.05 -21.78 6.35
CA ARG A 247 -12.04 -22.51 7.15
C ARG A 247 -12.61 -23.08 8.42
N THR A 248 -13.40 -22.26 9.13
CA THR A 248 -14.00 -22.67 10.41
C THR A 248 -15.38 -23.29 10.24
N LYS A 249 -16.01 -23.11 9.08
CA LYS A 249 -17.40 -23.47 8.76
C LYS A 249 -18.44 -22.76 9.64
N LEU A 250 -18.03 -21.67 10.30
CA LEU A 250 -18.91 -20.88 11.13
C LEU A 250 -19.72 -19.89 10.32
N ILE A 251 -21.00 -19.78 10.66
CA ILE A 251 -21.87 -18.73 10.12
C ILE A 251 -21.54 -17.42 10.82
N VAL A 252 -21.33 -16.38 10.04
CA VAL A 252 -21.00 -15.03 10.51
C VAL A 252 -22.02 -14.01 10.00
N GLY A 253 -22.29 -13.01 10.83
CA GLY A 253 -23.27 -11.96 10.53
C GLY A 253 -22.64 -10.82 9.68
N LYS A 254 -23.49 -9.85 9.33
CA LYS A 254 -23.11 -8.70 8.50
C LYS A 254 -21.97 -7.85 9.06
N ASP A 255 -21.90 -7.73 10.39
CA ASP A 255 -20.93 -6.87 11.09
C ASP A 255 -19.64 -7.63 11.50
N TYR A 256 -19.51 -8.89 11.09
CA TYR A 256 -18.32 -9.69 11.35
C TYR A 256 -17.10 -9.05 10.68
N LYS A 257 -16.07 -8.75 11.48
CA LYS A 257 -14.82 -8.19 11.00
C LYS A 257 -13.96 -9.27 10.35
N LEU A 258 -13.70 -9.09 9.07
CA LEU A 258 -12.90 -9.99 8.26
C LEU A 258 -11.41 -9.89 8.61
N LYS A 259 -10.69 -11.01 8.45
CA LYS A 259 -9.26 -11.13 8.71
C LYS A 259 -8.50 -11.41 7.42
N ASN A 260 -7.22 -11.10 7.44
CA ASN A 260 -6.37 -11.37 6.29
C ASN A 260 -6.37 -12.86 5.91
N LYS A 261 -6.55 -13.13 4.62
CA LYS A 261 -6.67 -14.47 4.02
C LYS A 261 -7.93 -15.24 4.40
N ASP A 262 -9.00 -14.57 4.84
CA ASP A 262 -10.29 -15.23 5.00
C ASP A 262 -10.86 -15.66 3.64
N ILE A 263 -11.48 -16.85 3.65
CA ILE A 263 -12.25 -17.41 2.53
C ILE A 263 -13.71 -17.36 2.94
N ILE A 264 -14.51 -16.61 2.21
CA ILE A 264 -15.88 -16.27 2.61
C ILE A 264 -16.89 -16.72 1.55
N GLU A 265 -17.83 -17.56 1.97
CA GLU A 265 -19.04 -17.88 1.20
C GLU A 265 -20.16 -16.91 1.59
N LEU A 266 -20.78 -16.27 0.60
CA LEU A 266 -21.92 -15.38 0.82
C LEU A 266 -23.23 -16.10 0.53
N ALA A 267 -24.16 -16.04 1.47
CA ALA A 267 -25.55 -16.41 1.26
C ALA A 267 -26.40 -15.15 1.07
N VAL A 268 -27.00 -15.04 -0.11
CA VAL A 268 -27.85 -13.91 -0.49
C VAL A 268 -29.26 -14.36 -0.86
N ARG A 269 -30.24 -13.48 -0.70
CA ARG A 269 -31.60 -13.71 -1.14
C ARG A 269 -31.64 -13.69 -2.68
N LYS A 270 -32.24 -14.72 -3.28
CA LYS A 270 -32.49 -14.77 -4.73
C LYS A 270 -33.62 -13.83 -5.13
#